data_6ced72a58fd6700377613ac464c5de50
#
_entry.id   6ced72a58fd6700377613ac464c5de50
#
_cell.length_a   1.000
_cell.length_b   1.000
_cell.length_c   1.000
_cell.angle_alpha   90.00
_cell.angle_beta   90.00
_cell.angle_gamma   90.00
#
_symmetry.space_group_name_H-M   'P 1'
#
loop_
_entity.id
_entity.type
_entity.pdbx_description
1 polymer ?
#
loop_
_entity_poly.entity_id
_entity_poly.type
_entity_poly.pdbx_seq_one_letter_code
_entity_poly.pdbx_strand_id
1 'polypeptide(L)'
;HKPEKYLRLFQDVRNETRIGESSPWYLVSQTAAQEIKAYNPNAKIIMILRNPVDMMYSMWSQFRYSGNEQIEDFEEALAAEADRKQGRRIRRAAHCITGLFYTEMATYTEQVQRYYDVFDRDQVKVIIFDDFKTVSVFLSLFFDIMLKL
;
A
#
# COMPACT_ATOMS: atom_id res chain seq x y z
N HIS A 1 3.74 7.70 16.69
CA HIS A 1 2.93 8.66 15.92
C HIS A 1 2.23 9.63 16.89
N LYS A 2 2.21 10.93 16.56
CA LYS A 2 1.42 11.90 17.31
C LYS A 2 0.09 12.08 16.57
N PRO A 3 -1.04 11.60 17.11
CA PRO A 3 -2.37 11.69 16.46
C PRO A 3 -2.73 13.11 16.01
N GLU A 4 -2.34 14.10 16.82
CA GLU A 4 -2.57 15.53 16.53
C GLU A 4 -1.95 16.00 15.22
N LYS A 5 -0.75 15.47 14.85
CA LYS A 5 -0.09 15.83 13.58
C LYS A 5 -0.83 15.22 12.39
N TYR A 6 -1.36 14.02 12.54
CA TYR A 6 -2.16 13.36 11.52
C TYR A 6 -3.49 14.09 11.31
N LEU A 7 -4.19 14.43 12.39
CA LEU A 7 -5.46 15.14 12.31
C LEU A 7 -5.38 16.52 11.66
N ARG A 8 -4.22 17.18 11.71
CA ARG A 8 -4.00 18.46 11.00
C ARG A 8 -4.13 18.33 9.48
N LEU A 9 -3.96 17.15 8.90
CA LEU A 9 -4.17 16.94 7.46
C LEU A 9 -5.63 17.15 7.05
N PHE A 10 -6.56 17.06 8.00
CA PHE A 10 -8.00 17.17 7.80
C PHE A 10 -8.61 18.46 8.43
N GLN A 11 -7.76 19.43 8.80
CA GLN A 11 -8.22 20.64 9.48
C GLN A 11 -9.17 21.51 8.64
N ASP A 12 -9.10 21.38 7.30
CA ASP A 12 -9.93 22.14 6.37
C ASP A 12 -11.23 21.44 5.99
N VAL A 13 -11.45 20.22 6.48
CA VAL A 13 -12.70 19.47 6.30
C VAL A 13 -13.85 20.21 6.99
N ARG A 14 -14.99 20.39 6.27
CA ARG A 14 -16.16 21.11 6.76
C ARG A 14 -17.46 20.32 6.62
N ASN A 15 -17.89 20.14 5.36
CA ASN A 15 -19.19 19.54 5.03
C ASN A 15 -19.06 18.29 4.15
N GLU A 16 -17.85 17.77 4.01
CA GLU A 16 -17.59 16.57 3.24
C GLU A 16 -18.28 15.37 3.89
N THR A 17 -19.09 14.67 3.09
CA THR A 17 -19.80 13.47 3.56
C THR A 17 -18.87 12.28 3.70
N ARG A 18 -17.72 12.31 3.03
CA ARG A 18 -16.69 11.28 3.08
C ARG A 18 -15.31 11.89 3.09
N ILE A 19 -14.44 11.33 3.91
CA ILE A 19 -13.06 11.72 4.04
C ILE A 19 -12.24 10.45 3.88
N GLY A 20 -11.24 10.49 3.00
CA GLY A 20 -10.34 9.37 2.77
C GLY A 20 -8.88 9.82 2.78
N GLU A 21 -8.01 8.88 3.03
CA GLU A 21 -6.59 9.03 2.88
C GLU A 21 -5.97 7.76 2.32
N SER A 22 -4.76 7.81 1.80
CA SER A 22 -4.11 6.63 1.23
C SER A 22 -2.63 6.57 1.58
N SER A 23 -2.16 5.37 1.82
CA SER A 23 -0.74 5.04 1.91
C SER A 23 -0.46 3.67 1.32
N PRO A 24 0.55 3.51 0.46
CA PRO A 24 0.94 2.20 -0.05
C PRO A 24 1.48 1.29 1.06
N TRP A 25 1.92 1.86 2.18
CA TRP A 25 2.49 1.11 3.30
C TRP A 25 1.47 0.49 4.24
N TYR A 26 0.21 0.88 4.18
CA TYR A 26 -0.83 0.31 5.03
C TYR A 26 -1.05 -1.17 4.73
N LEU A 27 -1.03 -1.57 3.46
CA LEU A 27 -1.23 -2.96 3.07
C LEU A 27 -0.17 -3.89 3.66
N VAL A 28 1.10 -3.49 3.67
CA VAL A 28 2.22 -4.29 4.19
C VAL A 28 2.38 -4.20 5.70
N SER A 29 1.81 -3.20 6.35
CA SER A 29 1.88 -3.01 7.79
C SER A 29 1.24 -4.17 8.55
N GLN A 30 1.92 -4.63 9.59
CA GLN A 30 1.39 -5.69 10.47
C GLN A 30 0.33 -5.17 11.44
N THR A 31 0.27 -3.87 11.68
CA THR A 31 -0.60 -3.26 12.71
C THR A 31 -1.67 -2.33 12.13
N ALA A 32 -1.51 -1.85 10.89
CA ALA A 32 -2.39 -0.83 10.33
C ALA A 32 -3.87 -1.21 10.33
N ALA A 33 -4.22 -2.46 10.01
CA ALA A 33 -5.61 -2.90 10.01
C ALA A 33 -6.27 -2.72 11.39
N GLN A 34 -5.57 -3.14 12.44
CA GLN A 34 -6.05 -3.04 13.83
C GLN A 34 -6.09 -1.59 14.30
N GLU A 35 -5.07 -0.80 13.98
CA GLU A 35 -4.99 0.63 14.34
C GLU A 35 -6.11 1.43 13.65
N ILE A 36 -6.39 1.17 12.36
CA ILE A 36 -7.49 1.81 11.63
C ILE A 36 -8.83 1.41 12.25
N LYS A 37 -9.05 0.11 12.54
CA LYS A 37 -10.30 -0.37 13.17
C LYS A 37 -10.50 0.22 14.55
N ALA A 38 -9.45 0.35 15.35
CA ALA A 38 -9.52 0.97 16.68
C ALA A 38 -9.83 2.47 16.61
N TYR A 39 -9.32 3.16 15.58
CA TYR A 39 -9.58 4.58 15.37
C TYR A 39 -10.98 4.84 14.79
N ASN A 40 -11.38 4.08 13.78
CA ASN A 40 -12.70 4.16 13.16
C ASN A 40 -13.24 2.76 12.84
N PRO A 41 -14.08 2.19 13.71
CA PRO A 41 -14.68 0.87 13.50
C PRO A 41 -15.50 0.74 12.20
N ASN A 42 -16.01 1.87 11.68
CA ASN A 42 -16.82 1.93 10.46
C ASN A 42 -16.00 2.30 9.21
N ALA A 43 -14.69 2.33 9.30
CA ALA A 43 -13.85 2.63 8.16
C ALA A 43 -14.12 1.66 7.00
N LYS A 44 -14.14 2.21 5.78
CA LYS A 44 -14.19 1.41 4.54
C LYS A 44 -12.79 1.36 3.93
N ILE A 45 -12.38 0.18 3.56
CA ILE A 45 -11.03 -0.12 3.08
C ILE A 45 -11.10 -0.45 1.59
N ILE A 46 -10.31 0.27 0.80
CA ILE A 46 -10.13 -0.01 -0.62
C ILE A 46 -8.68 -0.39 -0.84
N MET A 47 -8.46 -1.55 -1.43
CA MET A 47 -7.14 -2.04 -1.82
C MET A 47 -7.10 -2.18 -3.33
N ILE A 48 -6.08 -1.56 -3.96
CA ILE A 48 -5.85 -1.68 -5.40
C ILE A 48 -4.59 -2.53 -5.56
N LEU A 49 -4.75 -3.72 -6.11
CA LEU A 49 -3.66 -4.68 -6.29
C LEU A 49 -3.27 -4.76 -7.76
N ARG A 50 -1.99 -4.65 -8.03
CA ARG A 50 -1.39 -4.82 -9.34
C ARG A 50 -0.81 -6.24 -9.48
N ASN A 51 -0.58 -6.71 -10.73
CA ASN A 51 0.23 -7.90 -10.94
C ASN A 51 1.51 -7.82 -10.08
N PRO A 52 1.82 -8.84 -9.26
CA PRO A 52 2.93 -8.75 -8.31
C PRO A 52 4.29 -8.54 -8.97
N VAL A 53 4.54 -9.14 -10.14
CA VAL A 53 5.81 -8.94 -10.87
C VAL A 53 5.94 -7.49 -11.35
N ASP A 54 4.88 -6.96 -11.95
CA ASP A 54 4.83 -5.56 -12.40
C ASP A 54 4.96 -4.57 -11.24
N MET A 55 4.40 -4.91 -10.09
CA MET A 55 4.49 -4.08 -8.89
C MET A 55 5.94 -4.06 -8.36
N MET A 56 6.58 -5.22 -8.25
CA MET A 56 7.97 -5.33 -7.80
C MET A 56 8.92 -4.57 -8.73
N TYR A 57 8.76 -4.75 -10.04
CA TYR A 57 9.57 -4.03 -11.04
C TYR A 57 9.35 -2.50 -10.96
N SER A 58 8.10 -2.07 -10.84
CA SER A 58 7.77 -0.65 -10.70
C SER A 58 8.37 -0.03 -9.44
N MET A 59 8.33 -0.76 -8.32
CA MET A 59 8.91 -0.32 -7.05
C MET A 59 10.43 -0.24 -7.13
N TRP A 60 11.08 -1.24 -7.72
CA TRP A 60 12.52 -1.22 -7.96
C TRP A 60 12.91 -0.02 -8.82
N SER A 61 12.22 0.20 -9.95
CA SER A 61 12.47 1.34 -10.84
C SER A 61 12.32 2.69 -10.11
N GLN A 62 11.27 2.84 -9.31
CA GLN A 62 11.05 4.03 -8.49
C GLN A 62 12.17 4.22 -7.46
N PHE A 63 12.64 3.16 -6.84
CA PHE A 63 13.72 3.21 -5.86
C PHE A 63 15.09 3.47 -6.51
N ARG A 64 15.30 2.99 -7.72
CA ARG A 64 16.46 3.39 -8.54
C ARG A 64 16.43 4.89 -8.80
N TYR A 65 15.31 5.40 -9.26
CA TYR A 65 15.13 6.84 -9.54
C TYR A 65 15.32 7.70 -8.29
N SER A 66 14.78 7.31 -7.15
CA SER A 66 14.89 8.06 -5.88
C SER A 66 16.24 7.86 -5.16
N GLY A 67 17.11 7.00 -5.68
CA GLY A 67 18.40 6.65 -5.07
C GLY A 67 18.30 5.79 -3.82
N ASN A 68 17.15 5.19 -3.53
CA ASN A 68 16.98 4.23 -2.43
C ASN A 68 17.57 2.85 -2.77
N GLU A 69 17.54 2.45 -4.07
CA GLU A 69 18.14 1.24 -4.61
C GLU A 69 19.38 1.56 -5.42
N GLN A 70 20.46 0.78 -5.26
CA GLN A 70 21.71 0.92 -6.01
C GLN A 70 21.92 -0.16 -7.07
N ILE A 71 21.29 -1.33 -6.91
CA ILE A 71 21.45 -2.46 -7.82
C ILE A 71 20.69 -2.14 -9.11
N GLU A 72 21.44 -2.14 -10.24
CA GLU A 72 20.93 -1.71 -11.54
C GLU A 72 20.13 -2.77 -12.26
N ASP A 73 20.39 -4.02 -11.96
CA ASP A 73 19.64 -5.14 -12.49
C ASP A 73 18.54 -5.58 -11.53
N PHE A 74 17.34 -5.79 -12.06
CA PHE A 74 16.17 -6.13 -11.25
C PHE A 74 16.25 -7.53 -10.65
N GLU A 75 16.74 -8.52 -11.41
CA GLU A 75 16.87 -9.90 -10.93
C GLU A 75 17.95 -9.97 -9.84
N GLU A 76 19.04 -9.23 -10.01
CA GLU A 76 20.08 -9.09 -8.99
C GLU A 76 19.54 -8.40 -7.73
N ALA A 77 18.68 -7.42 -7.86
CA ALA A 77 18.04 -6.75 -6.74
C ALA A 77 17.10 -7.69 -5.95
N LEU A 78 16.36 -8.57 -6.65
CA LEU A 78 15.58 -9.63 -6.02
C LEU A 78 16.48 -10.64 -5.29
N ALA A 79 17.54 -11.11 -5.94
CA ALA A 79 18.49 -12.05 -5.32
C ALA A 79 19.19 -11.46 -4.09
N ALA A 80 19.32 -10.15 -4.02
CA ALA A 80 19.93 -9.45 -2.87
C ALA A 80 19.08 -9.48 -1.59
N GLU A 81 17.81 -9.87 -1.63
CA GLU A 81 16.94 -9.84 -0.44
C GLU A 81 17.45 -10.71 0.71
N ALA A 82 18.04 -11.87 0.41
CA ALA A 82 18.64 -12.73 1.42
C ALA A 82 19.78 -12.05 2.18
N ASP A 83 20.62 -11.30 1.46
CA ASP A 83 21.69 -10.50 2.04
C ASP A 83 21.17 -9.31 2.84
N ARG A 84 20.11 -8.68 2.34
CA ARG A 84 19.44 -7.54 2.97
C ARG A 84 18.84 -7.92 4.33
N LYS A 85 18.27 -9.11 4.45
CA LYS A 85 17.79 -9.67 5.74
C LYS A 85 18.90 -9.80 6.78
N GLN A 86 20.15 -9.87 6.33
CA GLN A 86 21.34 -9.91 7.17
C GLN A 86 22.03 -8.53 7.30
N GLY A 87 21.37 -7.47 6.84
CA GLY A 87 21.90 -6.10 6.89
C GLY A 87 22.97 -5.79 5.83
N ARG A 88 23.21 -6.70 4.87
CA ARG A 88 24.17 -6.51 3.78
C ARG A 88 23.49 -5.92 2.55
N ARG A 89 24.26 -5.42 1.58
CA ARG A 89 23.77 -4.87 0.30
C ARG A 89 22.63 -3.84 0.44
N ILE A 90 22.62 -3.12 1.56
CA ILE A 90 21.72 -2.01 1.81
C ILE A 90 22.56 -0.72 1.78
N ARG A 91 22.15 0.24 0.98
CA ARG A 91 22.78 1.55 0.94
C ARG A 91 22.67 2.22 2.31
N ARG A 92 23.77 2.80 2.82
CA ARG A 92 23.78 3.51 4.12
C ARG A 92 22.76 4.67 4.17
N ALA A 93 22.47 5.28 3.03
CA ALA A 93 21.51 6.38 2.91
C ALA A 93 20.12 5.92 2.44
N ALA A 94 19.82 4.62 2.45
CA ALA A 94 18.48 4.12 2.11
C ALA A 94 17.49 4.59 3.17
N HIS A 95 16.46 5.28 2.71
CA HIS A 95 15.42 5.86 3.59
C HIS A 95 14.21 4.93 3.76
N CYS A 96 14.06 3.92 2.89
CA CYS A 96 13.00 2.93 2.94
C CYS A 96 13.55 1.52 2.77
N ILE A 97 14.09 0.95 3.85
CA ILE A 97 14.71 -0.38 3.82
C ILE A 97 13.67 -1.46 3.60
N THR A 98 12.52 -1.38 4.26
CA THR A 98 11.43 -2.36 4.13
C THR A 98 10.99 -2.55 2.68
N GLY A 99 10.95 -1.49 1.89
CA GLY A 99 10.58 -1.56 0.48
C GLY A 99 11.61 -2.25 -0.42
N LEU A 100 12.83 -2.51 0.07
CA LEU A 100 13.85 -3.27 -0.67
C LEU A 100 13.63 -4.80 -0.61
N PHE A 101 12.62 -5.26 0.12
CA PHE A 101 12.17 -6.65 0.17
C PHE A 101 10.99 -6.84 -0.77
N TYR A 102 11.27 -6.79 -2.07
CA TYR A 102 10.27 -6.76 -3.15
C TYR A 102 9.32 -7.95 -3.10
N THR A 103 9.85 -9.15 -2.82
CA THR A 103 9.03 -10.37 -2.74
C THR A 103 8.08 -10.35 -1.55
N GLU A 104 8.48 -9.77 -0.42
CA GLU A 104 7.60 -9.58 0.75
C GLU A 104 6.50 -8.56 0.47
N MET A 105 6.81 -7.51 -0.31
CA MET A 105 5.81 -6.54 -0.76
C MET A 105 4.72 -7.17 -1.63
N ALA A 106 5.03 -8.29 -2.31
CA ALA A 106 4.14 -9.01 -3.22
C ALA A 106 3.30 -10.12 -2.55
N THR A 107 3.40 -10.32 -1.24
CA THR A 107 2.63 -11.35 -0.50
C THR A 107 1.20 -10.91 -0.21
N TYR A 108 0.45 -10.58 -1.26
CA TYR A 108 -0.89 -9.98 -1.15
C TYR A 108 -1.89 -10.83 -0.36
N THR A 109 -1.84 -12.16 -0.47
CA THR A 109 -2.78 -13.04 0.22
C THR A 109 -2.77 -12.80 1.73
N GLU A 110 -1.60 -12.80 2.34
CA GLU A 110 -1.46 -12.56 3.78
C GLU A 110 -1.80 -11.13 4.16
N GLN A 111 -1.42 -10.18 3.31
CA GLN A 111 -1.66 -8.75 3.52
C GLN A 111 -3.16 -8.45 3.50
N VAL A 112 -3.89 -8.96 2.52
CA VAL A 112 -5.34 -8.81 2.40
C VAL A 112 -6.07 -9.55 3.51
N GLN A 113 -5.60 -10.77 3.86
CA GLN A 113 -6.20 -11.57 4.93
C GLN A 113 -6.19 -10.82 6.26
N ARG A 114 -5.11 -10.11 6.62
CA ARG A 114 -5.04 -9.28 7.84
C ARG A 114 -6.19 -8.27 7.96
N TYR A 115 -6.65 -7.72 6.84
CA TYR A 115 -7.79 -6.81 6.86
C TYR A 115 -9.12 -7.55 6.98
N TYR A 116 -9.28 -8.69 6.33
CA TYR A 116 -10.48 -9.52 6.48
C TYR A 116 -10.61 -10.15 7.88
N ASP A 117 -9.51 -10.30 8.61
CA ASP A 117 -9.52 -10.77 9.99
C ASP A 117 -10.01 -9.68 10.99
N VAL A 118 -10.01 -8.42 10.56
CA VAL A 118 -10.29 -7.26 11.41
C VAL A 118 -11.58 -6.55 11.00
N PHE A 119 -11.88 -6.49 9.71
CA PHE A 119 -13.03 -5.79 9.14
C PHE A 119 -14.04 -6.77 8.56
N ASP A 120 -15.31 -6.39 8.60
CA ASP A 120 -16.35 -7.14 7.91
C ASP A 120 -16.14 -7.08 6.39
N ARG A 121 -16.61 -8.12 5.69
CA ARG A 121 -16.37 -8.25 4.24
C ARG A 121 -16.97 -7.10 3.43
N ASP A 122 -18.06 -6.51 3.87
CA ASP A 122 -18.69 -5.34 3.28
C ASP A 122 -17.92 -4.02 3.52
N GLN A 123 -16.97 -4.04 4.46
CA GLN A 123 -16.08 -2.90 4.71
C GLN A 123 -14.80 -2.94 3.85
N VAL A 124 -14.46 -4.08 3.23
CA VAL A 124 -13.21 -4.26 2.49
C VAL A 124 -13.49 -4.52 1.02
N LYS A 125 -12.97 -3.67 0.16
CA LYS A 125 -13.04 -3.82 -1.30
C LYS A 125 -11.64 -4.01 -1.88
N VAL A 126 -11.44 -5.14 -2.56
CA VAL A 126 -10.22 -5.41 -3.34
C VAL A 126 -10.53 -5.16 -4.81
N ILE A 127 -9.65 -4.42 -5.48
CA ILE A 127 -9.75 -4.07 -6.91
C ILE A 127 -8.44 -4.52 -7.57
N ILE A 128 -8.54 -5.20 -8.70
CA ILE A 128 -7.38 -5.55 -9.52
C ILE A 128 -7.09 -4.38 -10.46
N PHE A 129 -5.85 -3.91 -10.45
CA PHE A 129 -5.44 -2.72 -11.20
C PHE A 129 -5.62 -2.87 -12.71
N ASP A 130 -5.46 -4.08 -13.25
CA ASP A 130 -5.60 -4.31 -14.69
C ASP A 130 -7.06 -4.26 -15.14
N ASP A 131 -8.01 -4.68 -14.30
CA ASP A 131 -9.43 -4.46 -14.55
C ASP A 131 -9.78 -2.97 -14.65
N PHE A 132 -9.05 -2.16 -13.90
CA PHE A 132 -9.16 -0.72 -13.88
C PHE A 132 -8.70 -0.04 -15.17
N LYS A 133 -7.68 -0.60 -15.86
CA LYS A 133 -7.16 -0.07 -17.13
C LYS A 133 -8.10 -0.32 -18.32
N THR A 134 -8.83 -1.43 -18.28
CA THR A 134 -9.65 -1.90 -19.42
C THR A 134 -10.98 -1.19 -19.53
N VAL A 135 -11.39 -0.50 -18.48
CA VAL A 135 -12.71 0.11 -18.42
C VAL A 135 -12.55 1.62 -18.44
N SER A 136 -12.98 2.23 -19.54
CA SER A 136 -13.28 3.67 -19.65
C SER A 136 -14.25 4.18 -18.55
N VAL A 137 -14.56 3.34 -17.60
CA VAL A 137 -15.45 3.40 -16.43
C VAL A 137 -14.70 3.82 -15.16
N PHE A 138 -13.41 4.21 -15.27
CA PHE A 138 -12.62 4.61 -14.13
C PHE A 138 -13.34 5.64 -13.23
N LEU A 139 -13.95 6.64 -13.83
CA LEU A 139 -14.72 7.64 -13.10
C LEU A 139 -16.03 7.06 -12.54
N SER A 140 -16.77 6.27 -13.31
CA SER A 140 -18.03 5.67 -12.87
C SER A 140 -17.83 4.63 -11.77
N LEU A 141 -16.88 3.71 -11.93
CA LEU A 141 -16.59 2.69 -10.92
C LEU A 141 -16.01 3.30 -9.62
N PHE A 142 -15.16 4.31 -9.76
CA PHE A 142 -14.63 5.06 -8.61
C PHE A 142 -15.75 5.80 -7.88
N PHE A 143 -16.63 6.47 -8.62
CA PHE A 143 -17.80 7.13 -8.04
C PHE A 143 -18.82 6.12 -7.48
N ASP A 144 -19.09 5.00 -8.17
CA ASP A 144 -19.98 3.95 -7.67
C ASP A 144 -19.43 3.27 -6.39
N ILE A 145 -18.14 3.03 -6.33
CA ILE A 145 -17.48 2.50 -5.14
C ILE A 145 -17.53 3.53 -4.01
N MET A 146 -17.24 4.79 -4.31
CA MET A 146 -17.27 5.87 -3.32
C MET A 146 -18.68 6.23 -2.85
N LEU A 147 -19.71 6.00 -3.68
CA LEU A 147 -21.10 6.30 -3.34
C LEU A 147 -21.82 5.12 -2.64
N LYS A 148 -21.39 3.88 -2.87
CA LYS A 148 -21.99 2.68 -2.27
C LYS A 148 -21.26 2.20 -1.00
N LEU A 149 -20.09 2.75 -0.70
CA LEU A 149 -19.37 2.55 0.56
C LEU A 149 -19.80 3.61 1.58
#